data_4ac87dc4bee899d76b1a2766d5503960
#
_entry.id   4ac87dc4bee899d76b1a2766d5503960
#
_cell.length_a   1.000
_cell.length_b   1.000
_cell.length_c   1.000
_cell.angle_alpha   90.00
_cell.angle_beta   90.00
_cell.angle_gamma   90.00
#
_symmetry.space_group_name_H-M   'P 1'
#
loop_
_entity.id
_entity.type
_entity.pdbx_description
1 polymer ?
#
loop_
_entity_poly.entity_id
_entity_poly.type
_entity_poly.pdbx_seq_one_letter_code
_entity_poly.pdbx_strand_id
1 'polypeptide(L)'
;QRASDYIDWGTLREYRHYCKRHLTVFCDVDGVLLKNGSKFAKEGWRTSVIEENLKKLSELQSNGNLYLVLTSSRPESEIEYTTKLLNEHNVKVDRCIFGLPHTRRFLVNDFSPTNPYPSAVAINLERDSRMLSQLFDD
;
A
#
# COMPACT_ATOMS: atom_id res chain seq x y z
N GLN A 1 2.00 -9.82 30.85
CA GLN A 1 1.51 -9.58 30.48
C GLN A 1 1.53 -9.61 30.46
N ARG A 2 1.62 -9.47 30.45
CA ARG A 2 1.17 -9.03 30.17
C ARG A 2 1.07 -8.81 29.99
N ALA A 3 1.31 -8.75 30.23
CA ALA A 3 0.84 -8.23 29.87
C ALA A 3 1.07 -7.92 29.45
N SER A 4 1.61 -7.75 29.32
CA SER A 4 1.65 -7.50 28.60
C SER A 4 1.71 -7.23 27.90
N ASP A 5 2.51 -7.58 28.23
CA ASP A 5 1.96 -7.45 26.88
C ASP A 5 0.47 -7.64 26.81
N TYR A 6 -0.09 -7.70 27.88
CA TYR A 6 -1.53 -7.66 27.89
C TYR A 6 -1.97 -6.25 27.50
N ILE A 7 -2.67 -6.12 26.43
CA ILE A 7 -3.29 -4.86 26.06
C ILE A 7 -4.74 -4.95 26.41
N ASP A 8 -5.10 -4.18 27.41
CA ASP A 8 -6.51 -4.04 27.69
C ASP A 8 -7.07 -3.02 26.72
N TRP A 9 -7.59 -3.50 25.65
CA TRP A 9 -8.19 -2.62 24.67
C TRP A 9 -9.50 -2.01 25.18
N GLY A 10 -9.78 -2.22 26.48
CA GLY A 10 -10.97 -1.69 27.11
C GLY A 10 -12.19 -1.98 26.29
N THR A 11 -12.06 -1.79 25.03
CA THR A 11 -13.13 -2.05 24.08
C THR A 11 -12.56 -2.53 22.77
N LEU A 12 -13.34 -3.34 22.09
CA LEU A 12 -13.06 -3.75 20.75
C LEU A 12 -12.95 -2.53 19.81
N ARG A 13 -13.65 -1.45 20.16
CA ARG A 13 -13.60 -0.22 19.39
C ARG A 13 -12.19 0.40 19.39
N GLU A 14 -11.52 0.40 20.52
CA GLU A 14 -10.16 0.94 20.62
C GLU A 14 -9.19 0.14 19.79
N TYR A 15 -9.33 -1.20 19.81
CA TYR A 15 -8.50 -2.07 19.00
C TYR A 15 -8.73 -1.81 17.51
N ARG A 16 -9.98 -1.67 17.09
CA ARG A 16 -10.31 -1.35 15.71
C ARG A 16 -9.69 -0.03 15.28
N HIS A 17 -9.78 0.97 16.15
CA HIS A 17 -9.23 2.28 15.89
C HIS A 17 -7.72 2.21 15.73
N TYR A 18 -7.07 1.44 16.58
CA TYR A 18 -5.63 1.20 16.47
C TYR A 18 -5.28 0.56 15.13
N CYS A 19 -5.98 -0.49 14.75
CA CYS A 19 -5.73 -1.20 13.50
C CYS A 19 -5.91 -0.30 12.28
N LYS A 20 -6.88 0.61 12.31
CA LYS A 20 -7.08 1.56 11.21
C LYS A 20 -5.91 2.52 11.05
N ARG A 21 -5.21 2.83 12.13
CA ARG A 21 -4.11 3.78 12.10
C ARG A 21 -2.75 3.14 11.84
N HIS A 22 -2.67 1.83 11.90
CA HIS A 22 -1.40 1.10 11.75
C HIS A 22 -1.57 0.09 10.63
N LEU A 23 -1.11 0.49 9.46
CA LEU A 23 -1.35 -0.27 8.25
C LEU A 23 -0.04 -0.71 7.61
N THR A 24 -0.02 -1.94 7.12
CA THR A 24 0.97 -2.38 6.15
C THR A 24 0.25 -2.46 4.80
N VAL A 25 0.72 -1.69 3.85
CA VAL A 25 0.08 -1.62 2.54
C VAL A 25 1.01 -2.19 1.49
N PHE A 26 0.54 -3.25 0.82
CA PHE A 26 1.20 -3.79 -0.36
C PHE A 26 0.55 -3.10 -1.55
N CYS A 27 1.29 -2.25 -2.22
CA CYS A 27 0.73 -1.35 -3.22
C CYS A 27 1.37 -1.57 -4.57
N ASP A 28 0.54 -1.78 -5.58
CA ASP A 28 1.01 -1.84 -6.96
C ASP A 28 1.49 -0.46 -7.40
N VAL A 29 2.33 -0.42 -8.40
CA VAL A 29 2.91 0.83 -8.90
C VAL A 29 2.13 1.34 -10.12
N ASP A 30 2.14 0.55 -11.19
CA ASP A 30 1.54 0.97 -12.45
C ASP A 30 0.01 0.90 -12.39
N GLY A 31 -0.64 2.00 -12.71
CA GLY A 31 -2.09 2.11 -12.66
C GLY A 31 -2.63 2.50 -11.29
N VAL A 32 -1.78 2.60 -10.26
CA VAL A 32 -2.18 2.99 -8.89
C VAL A 32 -1.44 4.24 -8.42
N LEU A 33 -0.14 4.22 -8.47
CA LEU A 33 0.70 5.36 -8.04
C LEU A 33 1.22 6.14 -9.22
N LEU A 34 1.56 5.45 -10.27
CA LEU A 34 1.96 6.02 -11.55
C LEU A 34 0.96 5.56 -12.60
N LYS A 35 0.76 6.39 -13.61
CA LYS A 35 -0.08 5.98 -14.73
C LYS A 35 0.50 4.75 -15.38
N ASN A 36 -0.37 3.88 -15.88
CA ASN A 36 0.05 2.59 -16.40
C ASN A 36 1.10 2.74 -17.48
N GLY A 37 2.13 1.91 -17.40
CA GLY A 37 3.21 1.86 -18.37
C GLY A 37 3.61 0.42 -18.63
N SER A 38 4.45 0.23 -19.64
CA SER A 38 5.01 -1.07 -19.94
C SER A 38 6.31 -0.91 -20.73
N LYS A 39 7.11 -1.98 -20.75
CA LYS A 39 8.36 -1.96 -21.52
C LYS A 39 8.11 -1.79 -23.03
N PHE A 40 6.88 -2.05 -23.46
CA PHE A 40 6.51 -1.95 -24.88
C PHE A 40 5.87 -0.60 -25.21
N ALA A 41 5.54 0.23 -24.21
CA ALA A 41 4.95 1.53 -24.43
C ALA A 41 6.03 2.51 -24.91
N LYS A 42 5.62 3.56 -25.62
CA LYS A 42 6.53 4.57 -26.14
C LYS A 42 7.40 5.18 -25.04
N GLU A 43 6.80 5.48 -23.89
CA GLU A 43 7.49 6.08 -22.76
C GLU A 43 8.02 5.04 -21.78
N GLY A 44 7.74 3.77 -22.03
CA GLY A 44 8.18 2.69 -21.17
C GLY A 44 7.61 2.85 -19.78
N TRP A 45 8.48 2.93 -18.79
CA TRP A 45 8.12 3.07 -17.39
C TRP A 45 8.11 4.53 -16.92
N ARG A 46 8.29 5.49 -17.83
CA ARG A 46 8.39 6.91 -17.49
C ARG A 46 7.04 7.59 -17.65
N THR A 47 6.07 7.17 -16.83
CA THR A 47 4.72 7.72 -16.86
C THR A 47 4.54 8.72 -15.72
N SER A 48 3.47 9.52 -15.80
CA SER A 48 3.22 10.54 -14.80
C SER A 48 2.66 9.96 -13.51
N VAL A 49 2.83 10.67 -12.41
CA VAL A 49 2.31 10.26 -11.11
C VAL A 49 0.79 10.48 -11.04
N ILE A 50 0.13 9.72 -10.21
CA ILE A 50 -1.27 9.94 -9.86
C ILE A 50 -1.27 10.64 -8.51
N GLU A 51 -1.26 11.97 -8.55
CA GLU A 51 -0.97 12.78 -7.39
C GLU A 51 -1.92 12.55 -6.22
N GLU A 52 -3.20 12.38 -6.49
CA GLU A 52 -4.19 12.19 -5.44
C GLU A 52 -3.90 10.94 -4.61
N ASN A 53 -3.47 9.88 -5.29
CA ASN A 53 -3.15 8.63 -4.60
C ASN A 53 -1.86 8.76 -3.79
N LEU A 54 -0.85 9.43 -4.34
CA LEU A 54 0.39 9.67 -3.59
C LEU A 54 0.14 10.56 -2.39
N LYS A 55 -0.70 11.57 -2.54
CA LYS A 55 -1.06 12.45 -1.43
C LYS A 55 -1.68 11.66 -0.29
N LYS A 56 -2.57 10.73 -0.61
CA LYS A 56 -3.20 9.91 0.42
C LYS A 56 -2.17 9.07 1.18
N LEU A 57 -1.25 8.44 0.46
CA LEU A 57 -0.20 7.66 1.13
C LEU A 57 0.70 8.57 1.99
N SER A 58 1.04 9.75 1.48
CA SER A 58 1.85 10.70 2.22
C SER A 58 1.16 11.12 3.52
N GLU A 59 -0.14 11.37 3.47
CA GLU A 59 -0.93 11.71 4.64
C GLU A 59 -0.91 10.58 5.68
N LEU A 60 -1.10 9.35 5.22
CA LEU A 60 -1.06 8.21 6.13
C LEU A 60 0.33 8.04 6.76
N GLN A 61 1.37 8.30 6.01
CA GLN A 61 2.73 8.21 6.53
C GLN A 61 3.05 9.32 7.52
N SER A 62 2.52 10.52 7.30
CA SER A 62 2.78 11.64 8.21
C SER A 62 2.19 11.41 9.58
N ASN A 63 1.21 10.54 9.68
CA ASN A 63 0.64 10.12 10.96
C ASN A 63 1.45 9.00 11.62
N GLY A 64 2.53 8.56 10.97
CA GLY A 64 3.39 7.53 11.50
C GLY A 64 2.80 6.13 11.45
N ASN A 65 1.81 5.89 10.59
CA ASN A 65 0.98 4.71 10.68
C ASN A 65 1.01 3.80 9.44
N LEU A 66 1.86 4.11 8.48
CA LEU A 66 1.89 3.33 7.24
C LEU A 66 3.27 2.72 7.01
N TYR A 67 3.29 1.40 6.83
CA TYR A 67 4.46 0.69 6.32
C TYR A 67 4.14 0.34 4.88
N LEU A 68 4.92 0.88 3.93
CA LEU A 68 4.61 0.77 2.52
C LEU A 68 5.54 -0.21 1.81
N VAL A 69 4.96 -1.24 1.23
CA VAL A 69 5.67 -2.23 0.41
C VAL A 69 5.16 -2.08 -1.02
N LEU A 70 6.04 -1.70 -1.93
CA LEU A 70 5.68 -1.66 -3.35
C LEU A 70 5.79 -3.06 -3.95
N THR A 71 4.79 -3.42 -4.73
CA THR A 71 4.79 -4.67 -5.48
C THR A 71 4.62 -4.34 -6.96
N SER A 72 5.46 -4.89 -7.83
CA SER A 72 5.43 -4.50 -9.23
C SER A 72 6.02 -5.58 -10.12
N SER A 73 5.51 -5.66 -11.35
CA SER A 73 6.14 -6.48 -12.38
C SER A 73 7.25 -5.71 -13.10
N ARG A 74 7.48 -4.44 -12.77
CA ARG A 74 8.63 -3.72 -13.29
C ARG A 74 9.91 -4.46 -12.93
N PRO A 75 10.93 -4.45 -13.78
CA PRO A 75 12.20 -5.09 -13.44
C PRO A 75 12.85 -4.42 -12.23
N GLU A 76 13.68 -5.17 -11.51
CA GLU A 76 14.36 -4.64 -10.32
C GLU A 76 15.21 -3.41 -10.63
N SER A 77 15.69 -3.29 -11.86
CA SER A 77 16.44 -2.12 -12.28
C SER A 77 15.64 -0.82 -12.20
N GLU A 78 14.31 -0.91 -12.07
CA GLU A 78 13.45 0.26 -11.95
C GLU A 78 13.18 0.70 -10.51
N ILE A 79 13.70 -0.04 -9.53
CA ILE A 79 13.46 0.29 -8.13
C ILE A 79 13.97 1.69 -7.77
N GLU A 80 15.22 1.97 -8.15
CA GLU A 80 15.84 3.25 -7.80
C GLU A 80 15.08 4.43 -8.36
N TYR A 81 14.74 4.38 -9.64
CA TYR A 81 13.98 5.45 -10.27
C TYR A 81 12.61 5.63 -9.62
N THR A 82 11.91 4.53 -9.39
CA THR A 82 10.56 4.56 -8.86
C THR A 82 10.53 5.11 -7.43
N THR A 83 11.41 4.62 -6.58
CA THR A 83 11.45 5.08 -5.18
C THR A 83 11.87 6.54 -5.08
N LYS A 84 12.80 6.96 -5.92
CA LYS A 84 13.23 8.36 -5.95
C LYS A 84 12.08 9.28 -6.37
N LEU A 85 11.34 8.89 -7.40
CA LEU A 85 10.21 9.66 -7.87
C LEU A 85 9.14 9.80 -6.80
N LEU A 86 8.81 8.69 -6.12
CA LEU A 86 7.82 8.72 -5.05
C LEU A 86 8.30 9.58 -3.88
N ASN A 87 9.58 9.51 -3.56
CA ASN A 87 10.15 10.32 -2.49
C ASN A 87 10.07 11.81 -2.80
N GLU A 88 10.20 12.18 -4.07
CA GLU A 88 10.02 13.57 -4.50
C GLU A 88 8.59 14.06 -4.26
N HIS A 89 7.65 13.14 -4.14
CA HIS A 89 6.25 13.45 -3.84
C HIS A 89 5.89 13.13 -2.39
N ASN A 90 6.90 13.09 -1.53
CA ASN A 90 6.75 12.87 -0.09
C ASN A 90 6.17 11.51 0.28
N VAL A 91 6.42 10.50 -0.53
CA VAL A 91 6.04 9.12 -0.22
C VAL A 91 7.30 8.31 -0.01
N LYS A 92 7.50 7.84 1.22
CA LYS A 92 8.63 7.00 1.56
C LYS A 92 8.26 5.55 1.34
N VAL A 93 9.13 4.80 0.67
CA VAL A 93 8.92 3.38 0.43
C VAL A 93 9.75 2.58 1.42
N ASP A 94 9.11 1.68 2.14
CA ASP A 94 9.80 0.87 3.14
C ASP A 94 10.41 -0.39 2.52
N ARG A 95 9.74 -1.00 1.56
CA ARG A 95 10.23 -2.20 0.88
C ARG A 95 9.75 -2.22 -0.57
N CYS A 96 10.51 -2.91 -1.42
CA CYS A 96 10.15 -3.10 -2.82
C CYS A 96 10.25 -4.57 -3.19
N ILE A 97 9.21 -5.07 -3.84
CA ILE A 97 9.20 -6.39 -4.44
C ILE A 97 8.91 -6.18 -5.93
N PHE A 98 9.98 -6.09 -6.73
CA PHE A 98 9.87 -5.87 -8.16
C PHE A 98 10.20 -7.16 -8.91
N GLY A 99 9.89 -7.18 -10.18
CA GLY A 99 10.14 -8.37 -11.00
C GLY A 99 9.11 -9.48 -10.77
N LEU A 100 7.97 -9.15 -10.21
CA LEU A 100 6.92 -10.15 -10.00
C LEU A 100 6.35 -10.59 -11.35
N PRO A 101 5.97 -11.88 -11.47
CA PRO A 101 5.26 -12.32 -12.66
C PRO A 101 3.98 -11.50 -12.86
N HIS A 102 3.60 -11.31 -14.11
CA HIS A 102 2.38 -10.59 -14.44
C HIS A 102 1.19 -11.53 -14.31
N THR A 103 0.84 -11.83 -13.06
CA THR A 103 -0.21 -12.80 -12.74
C THR A 103 -1.11 -12.22 -11.65
N ARG A 104 -2.23 -12.90 -11.42
CA ARG A 104 -3.12 -12.53 -10.33
C ARG A 104 -2.42 -12.80 -8.99
N ARG A 105 -2.66 -11.95 -8.03
CA ARG A 105 -2.03 -12.03 -6.71
C ARG A 105 -3.02 -12.44 -5.65
N PHE A 106 -2.54 -13.27 -4.73
CA PHE A 106 -3.31 -13.66 -3.54
C PHE A 106 -2.53 -13.26 -2.32
N LEU A 107 -3.20 -12.72 -1.34
CA LEU A 107 -2.65 -12.51 -0.01
C LEU A 107 -3.33 -13.52 0.91
N VAL A 108 -2.53 -14.42 1.52
CA VAL A 108 -3.07 -15.49 2.35
C VAL A 108 -2.72 -15.18 3.80
N ASN A 109 -3.73 -14.92 4.59
CA ASN A 109 -3.60 -14.65 6.03
C ASN A 109 -4.52 -15.56 6.80
N ASP A 110 -4.22 -15.76 8.08
CA ASP A 110 -5.12 -16.50 8.93
C ASP A 110 -6.29 -15.61 9.37
N PHE A 111 -7.34 -16.26 9.81
CA PHE A 111 -8.48 -15.59 10.39
C PHE A 111 -8.85 -16.33 11.67
N SER A 112 -8.66 -15.68 12.80
CA SER A 112 -8.88 -16.29 14.09
C SER A 112 -10.30 -16.03 14.60
N PRO A 113 -10.97 -17.04 15.19
CA PRO A 113 -12.28 -16.81 15.80
C PRO A 113 -12.26 -15.79 16.94
N THR A 114 -11.07 -15.59 17.56
CA THR A 114 -10.93 -14.60 18.62
C THR A 114 -10.73 -13.20 18.08
N ASN A 115 -10.46 -13.07 16.79
CA ASN A 115 -10.37 -11.79 16.12
C ASN A 115 -11.46 -11.75 15.04
N PRO A 116 -12.55 -11.08 15.29
CA PRO A 116 -13.71 -11.14 14.38
C PRO A 116 -13.52 -10.40 13.06
N TYR A 117 -12.35 -9.81 12.83
CA TYR A 117 -12.09 -9.05 11.62
C TYR A 117 -11.01 -9.69 10.77
N PRO A 118 -11.20 -9.73 9.47
CA PRO A 118 -10.11 -10.16 8.60
C PRO A 118 -8.88 -9.31 8.85
N SER A 119 -7.72 -9.96 8.86
CA SER A 119 -6.44 -9.25 9.03
C SER A 119 -5.92 -8.70 7.70
N ALA A 120 -6.58 -9.01 6.59
CA ALA A 120 -6.17 -8.54 5.28
C ALA A 120 -7.40 -8.09 4.47
N VAL A 121 -7.19 -7.03 3.69
CA VAL A 121 -8.20 -6.51 2.79
C VAL A 121 -7.56 -6.33 1.43
N ALA A 122 -8.25 -6.72 0.37
CA ALA A 122 -7.78 -6.46 -0.99
C ALA A 122 -8.62 -5.36 -1.62
N ILE A 123 -7.94 -4.35 -2.14
CA ILE A 123 -8.58 -3.25 -2.86
C ILE A 123 -8.18 -3.35 -4.31
N ASN A 124 -9.17 -3.48 -5.19
CA ASN A 124 -8.94 -3.52 -6.62
C ASN A 124 -9.38 -2.19 -7.22
N LEU A 125 -8.41 -1.34 -7.44
CA LEU A 125 -8.64 -0.01 -7.96
C LEU A 125 -8.64 -0.05 -9.47
N GLU A 126 -9.57 0.65 -10.09
CA GLU A 126 -9.57 0.78 -11.53
C GLU A 126 -8.25 1.39 -12.00
N ARG A 127 -7.73 0.91 -13.14
CA ARG A 127 -6.45 1.38 -13.65
C ARG A 127 -6.46 2.89 -13.81
N ASP A 128 -5.42 3.53 -13.31
CA ASP A 128 -5.19 4.98 -13.34
C ASP A 128 -6.23 5.78 -12.57
N SER A 129 -7.04 5.15 -11.72
CA SER A 129 -8.02 5.83 -10.89
C SER A 129 -7.34 6.69 -9.83
N ARG A 130 -7.99 7.79 -9.49
CA ARG A 130 -7.53 8.71 -8.45
C ARG A 130 -8.27 8.50 -7.14
N MET A 131 -8.96 7.37 -7.00
CA MET A 131 -9.94 7.15 -5.94
C MET A 131 -9.37 6.38 -4.73
N LEU A 132 -8.05 6.22 -4.66
CA LEU A 132 -7.44 5.46 -3.55
C LEU A 132 -7.84 6.02 -2.19
N SER A 133 -7.92 7.34 -2.05
CA SER A 133 -8.26 7.97 -0.79
C SER A 133 -9.62 7.52 -0.25
N GLN A 134 -10.59 7.31 -1.14
CA GLN A 134 -11.95 6.94 -0.73
C GLN A 134 -12.01 5.52 -0.17
N LEU A 135 -11.06 4.69 -0.54
CA LEU A 135 -11.06 3.29 -0.13
C LEU A 135 -10.41 3.07 1.24
N PHE A 136 -9.69 4.08 1.72
CA PHE A 136 -9.09 4.05 3.05
C PHE A 136 -9.92 4.80 4.10
N ASP A 137 -10.96 5.50 3.69
CA ASP A 137 -11.70 6.40 4.55
C ASP A 137 -12.95 5.73 5.17
N ASP A 138 -12.86 4.51 5.54
CA ASP A 138 -13.98 3.81 6.19
C ASP A 138 -14.01 4.02 7.68
#